data_977ded896e5c4960fc58ec1d6a4c7431
#
_entry.id   977ded896e5c4960fc58ec1d6a4c7431
#
_cell.length_a   1.000
_cell.length_b   1.000
_cell.length_c   1.000
_cell.angle_alpha   90.00
_cell.angle_beta   90.00
_cell.angle_gamma   90.00
#
_symmetry.space_group_name_H-M   'P 1'
#
loop_
_entity.id
_entity.type
_entity.pdbx_description
1 polymer ?
#
loop_
_entity_poly.entity_id
_entity_poly.type
_entity_poly.pdbx_seq_one_letter_code
_entity_poly.pdbx_strand_id
1 'polypeptide(L)'
;TSLPAQEAFDIEYWLLEEAKLRRMPAEKELARQVVIVAGAGSGIGRETAIRLSREGAHIVAVDVSEEAAKATAAEITSRAGSGIGIAGSGLSACGPAVGLSADITDRASIRAMLDGAAIAYGGFDSICVTAGVFAPSDKSGHIPDARWASTFAVNVTGSYLVADEAAATWRDQGLKGSLVLTTSANAVVSKRGSLAYDTSKAAANHLVRELAVELAPLIRVNGVAPATVVQGSSMFPRERVIGSLAKYGLPYAESEETAVLVARLAQYYAERTLTKSPITPADQAEAYFLLVGGRLSKTTGQILAVDGGLPEAFLR
;
A
#
# COMPACT_ATOMS: atom_id res chain seq x y z
N THR A 1 7.83 34.22 -51.53
CA THR A 1 6.90 34.76 -50.51
C THR A 1 7.22 34.10 -49.19
N SER A 2 7.80 34.87 -48.26
CA SER A 2 8.03 34.42 -46.89
C SER A 2 6.77 34.65 -46.04
N LEU A 3 6.36 33.68 -45.25
CA LEU A 3 5.33 33.85 -44.23
C LEU A 3 5.84 34.87 -43.19
N PRO A 4 4.99 35.80 -42.72
CA PRO A 4 5.31 36.63 -41.57
C PRO A 4 5.64 35.75 -40.37
N ALA A 5 6.61 36.16 -39.55
CA ALA A 5 7.07 35.36 -38.42
C ALA A 5 5.94 35.04 -37.42
N GLN A 6 4.98 35.93 -37.24
CA GLN A 6 3.83 35.71 -36.38
C GLN A 6 2.89 34.62 -36.94
N GLU A 7 2.60 34.63 -38.22
CA GLU A 7 1.77 33.62 -38.87
C GLU A 7 2.46 32.24 -38.84
N ALA A 8 3.78 32.22 -39.05
CA ALA A 8 4.56 30.99 -38.94
C ALA A 8 4.50 30.41 -37.51
N PHE A 9 4.65 31.27 -36.49
CA PHE A 9 4.52 30.91 -35.09
C PHE A 9 3.11 30.41 -34.76
N ASP A 10 2.06 31.10 -35.22
CA ASP A 10 0.68 30.71 -34.95
C ASP A 10 0.33 29.35 -35.57
N ILE A 11 0.80 29.06 -36.77
CA ILE A 11 0.63 27.79 -37.43
C ILE A 11 1.39 26.69 -36.69
N GLU A 12 2.64 26.95 -36.34
CA GLU A 12 3.48 25.92 -35.68
C GLU A 12 3.03 25.67 -34.25
N TYR A 13 2.75 26.70 -33.47
CA TYR A 13 2.37 26.60 -32.08
C TYR A 13 0.92 26.13 -31.90
N TRP A 14 -0.04 26.80 -32.51
CA TRP A 14 -1.45 26.54 -32.27
C TRP A 14 -1.99 25.34 -33.04
N LEU A 15 -1.63 25.20 -34.31
CA LEU A 15 -2.20 24.10 -35.10
C LEU A 15 -1.48 22.77 -34.93
N LEU A 16 -0.14 22.80 -34.88
CA LEU A 16 0.63 21.53 -34.76
C LEU A 16 0.73 21.07 -33.33
N GLU A 17 1.06 21.94 -32.38
CA GLU A 17 1.21 21.56 -30.99
C GLU A 17 -0.14 21.22 -30.32
N GLU A 18 -1.18 22.02 -30.60
CA GLU A 18 -2.53 21.73 -30.13
C GLU A 18 -3.05 20.42 -30.72
N ALA A 19 -2.80 20.12 -31.97
CA ALA A 19 -3.17 18.84 -32.58
C ALA A 19 -2.41 17.66 -31.97
N LYS A 20 -1.13 17.84 -31.58
CA LYS A 20 -0.37 16.84 -30.82
C LYS A 20 -0.96 16.64 -29.45
N LEU A 21 -1.24 17.72 -28.70
CA LEU A 21 -1.85 17.64 -27.36
C LEU A 21 -3.21 16.96 -27.39
N ARG A 22 -4.05 17.26 -28.37
CA ARG A 22 -5.36 16.60 -28.54
C ARG A 22 -5.28 15.10 -28.88
N ARG A 23 -4.16 14.66 -29.47
CA ARG A 23 -3.91 13.25 -29.80
C ARG A 23 -3.22 12.49 -28.68
N MET A 24 -2.72 13.17 -27.66
CA MET A 24 -2.13 12.51 -26.50
C MET A 24 -3.20 11.70 -25.76
N PRO A 25 -2.89 10.48 -25.34
CA PRO A 25 -3.80 9.72 -24.48
C PRO A 25 -4.09 10.52 -23.23
N ALA A 26 -5.31 10.34 -22.68
CA ALA A 26 -5.68 10.97 -21.42
C ALA A 26 -4.66 10.62 -20.33
N GLU A 27 -4.35 11.58 -19.48
CA GLU A 27 -3.47 11.35 -18.34
C GLU A 27 -4.06 10.24 -17.48
N LYS A 28 -3.17 9.41 -16.91
CA LYS A 28 -3.54 8.38 -15.95
C LYS A 28 -4.05 9.04 -14.66
N GLU A 29 -4.87 8.31 -13.93
CA GLU A 29 -5.62 8.85 -12.79
C GLU A 29 -4.75 9.40 -11.65
N LEU A 30 -3.58 8.80 -11.43
CA LEU A 30 -2.60 9.24 -10.44
C LEU A 30 -1.38 9.93 -11.06
N ALA A 31 -1.49 10.37 -12.32
CA ALA A 31 -0.39 11.10 -12.97
C ALA A 31 0.05 12.30 -12.12
N ARG A 32 1.36 12.46 -11.95
CA ARG A 32 2.00 13.52 -11.15
C ARG A 32 1.78 13.44 -9.64
N GLN A 33 1.00 12.49 -9.12
CA GLN A 33 0.89 12.29 -7.69
C GLN A 33 2.11 11.53 -7.16
N VAL A 34 2.64 11.96 -6.04
CA VAL A 34 3.71 11.28 -5.32
C VAL A 34 3.11 10.49 -4.17
N VAL A 35 3.31 9.18 -4.20
CA VAL A 35 2.76 8.27 -3.19
C VAL A 35 3.89 7.53 -2.47
N ILE A 36 3.94 7.70 -1.15
CA ILE A 36 4.82 6.93 -0.27
C ILE A 36 4.10 5.64 0.12
N VAL A 37 4.76 4.50 -0.05
CA VAL A 37 4.23 3.20 0.40
C VAL A 37 5.19 2.63 1.46
N ALA A 38 4.84 2.76 2.73
CA ALA A 38 5.61 2.22 3.86
C ALA A 38 5.26 0.75 4.09
N GLY A 39 6.24 -0.14 3.98
CA GLY A 39 6.09 -1.59 3.93
C GLY A 39 6.06 -2.13 2.49
N ALA A 40 6.70 -1.43 1.55
CA ALA A 40 6.68 -1.77 0.12
C ALA A 40 7.61 -2.92 -0.28
N GLY A 41 8.37 -3.49 0.64
CA GLY A 41 9.34 -4.56 0.34
C GLY A 41 8.69 -5.89 -0.03
N SER A 42 7.45 -6.15 0.36
CA SER A 42 6.79 -7.43 0.11
C SER A 42 5.25 -7.32 0.12
N GLY A 43 4.59 -8.41 -0.27
CA GLY A 43 3.16 -8.62 -0.08
C GLY A 43 2.26 -7.48 -0.60
N ILE A 44 1.36 -7.03 0.26
CA ILE A 44 0.37 -6.00 -0.06
C ILE A 44 1.05 -4.68 -0.44
N GLY A 45 2.08 -4.27 0.31
CA GLY A 45 2.76 -2.99 0.06
C GLY A 45 3.47 -2.96 -1.29
N ARG A 46 4.20 -4.04 -1.61
CA ARG A 46 4.87 -4.17 -2.91
C ARG A 46 3.85 -4.11 -4.06
N GLU A 47 2.76 -4.86 -3.99
CA GLU A 47 1.76 -4.87 -5.05
C GLU A 47 1.01 -3.53 -5.12
N THR A 48 0.76 -2.87 -3.98
CA THR A 48 0.21 -1.51 -3.94
C THR A 48 1.11 -0.51 -4.67
N ALA A 49 2.41 -0.51 -4.39
CA ALA A 49 3.39 0.34 -5.07
C ALA A 49 3.37 0.12 -6.59
N ILE A 50 3.39 -1.14 -7.03
CA ILE A 50 3.30 -1.51 -8.45
C ILE A 50 1.96 -1.07 -9.06
N ARG A 51 0.84 -1.29 -8.35
CA ARG A 51 -0.49 -0.93 -8.87
C ARG A 51 -0.64 0.58 -9.06
N LEU A 52 -0.22 1.37 -8.07
CA LEU A 52 -0.31 2.83 -8.15
C LEU A 52 0.60 3.40 -9.23
N SER A 53 1.80 2.83 -9.42
CA SER A 53 2.70 3.26 -10.50
C SER A 53 2.11 3.05 -11.89
N ARG A 54 1.34 1.99 -12.10
CA ARG A 54 0.62 1.73 -13.37
C ARG A 54 -0.41 2.81 -13.70
N GLU A 55 -0.92 3.50 -12.67
CA GLU A 55 -1.80 4.65 -12.82
C GLU A 55 -1.05 5.99 -12.89
N GLY A 56 0.27 5.95 -13.03
CA GLY A 56 1.10 7.11 -13.27
C GLY A 56 1.63 7.79 -12.02
N ALA A 57 1.39 7.25 -10.82
CA ALA A 57 1.95 7.79 -9.59
C ALA A 57 3.48 7.67 -9.56
N HIS A 58 4.15 8.69 -9.03
CA HIS A 58 5.55 8.63 -8.63
C HIS A 58 5.62 7.90 -7.29
N ILE A 59 6.37 6.81 -7.20
CA ILE A 59 6.38 5.94 -6.03
C ILE A 59 7.64 6.14 -5.20
N VAL A 60 7.45 6.34 -3.90
CA VAL A 60 8.49 6.19 -2.91
C VAL A 60 8.21 4.87 -2.19
N ALA A 61 8.90 3.83 -2.62
CA ALA A 61 8.83 2.51 -2.00
C ALA A 61 9.70 2.50 -0.73
N VAL A 62 9.09 2.23 0.42
CA VAL A 62 9.78 2.30 1.71
C VAL A 62 9.63 0.98 2.46
N ASP A 63 10.72 0.49 3.02
CA ASP A 63 10.71 -0.69 3.90
C ASP A 63 11.84 -0.56 4.93
N VAL A 64 11.77 -1.29 6.03
CA VAL A 64 12.89 -1.41 6.96
C VAL A 64 14.10 -2.08 6.30
N SER A 65 13.86 -2.97 5.33
CA SER A 65 14.88 -3.52 4.44
C SER A 65 15.04 -2.61 3.22
N GLU A 66 16.14 -1.86 3.19
CA GLU A 66 16.51 -1.01 2.06
C GLU A 66 16.60 -1.80 0.74
N GLU A 67 17.14 -3.02 0.81
CA GLU A 67 17.25 -3.91 -0.34
C GLU A 67 15.89 -4.25 -0.92
N ALA A 68 14.92 -4.63 -0.08
CA ALA A 68 13.56 -4.97 -0.50
C ALA A 68 12.83 -3.75 -1.10
N ALA A 69 12.99 -2.57 -0.51
CA ALA A 69 12.44 -1.32 -1.04
C ALA A 69 13.02 -0.97 -2.42
N LYS A 70 14.35 -1.05 -2.56
CA LYS A 70 15.04 -0.83 -3.84
C LYS A 70 14.67 -1.86 -4.90
N ALA A 71 14.49 -3.13 -4.52
CA ALA A 71 14.03 -4.17 -5.45
C ALA A 71 12.64 -3.86 -6.02
N THR A 72 11.71 -3.40 -5.18
CA THR A 72 10.37 -2.98 -5.62
C THR A 72 10.44 -1.77 -6.55
N ALA A 73 11.24 -0.76 -6.22
CA ALA A 73 11.43 0.41 -7.08
C ALA A 73 12.06 0.04 -8.44
N ALA A 74 13.07 -0.84 -8.45
CA ALA A 74 13.70 -1.33 -9.67
C ALA A 74 12.72 -2.12 -10.55
N GLU A 75 11.86 -2.93 -9.95
CA GLU A 75 10.80 -3.65 -10.68
C GLU A 75 9.81 -2.68 -11.33
N ILE A 76 9.35 -1.65 -10.64
CA ILE A 76 8.49 -0.61 -11.21
C ILE A 76 9.18 0.06 -12.39
N THR A 77 10.44 0.45 -12.22
CA THR A 77 11.23 1.12 -13.27
C THR A 77 11.44 0.22 -14.49
N SER A 78 11.69 -1.08 -14.30
CA SER A 78 11.84 -2.04 -15.39
C SER A 78 10.55 -2.19 -16.21
N ARG A 79 9.40 -2.19 -15.55
CA ARG A 79 8.08 -2.23 -16.20
C ARG A 79 7.78 -0.93 -16.97
N ALA A 80 8.30 0.21 -16.50
CA ALA A 80 8.18 1.48 -17.20
C ALA A 80 8.93 1.46 -18.55
N GLY A 81 10.11 0.83 -18.60
CA GLY A 81 10.93 0.71 -19.82
C GLY A 81 10.42 -0.35 -20.81
N SER A 82 9.65 -1.32 -20.36
CA SER A 82 9.13 -2.43 -21.21
C SER A 82 7.75 -2.15 -21.83
N GLY A 83 7.09 -1.06 -21.45
CA GLY A 83 5.83 -0.66 -22.05
C GLY A 83 6.03 -0.28 -23.51
N ILE A 84 5.22 -0.85 -24.44
CA ILE A 84 5.06 -0.33 -25.79
C ILE A 84 4.35 1.03 -25.64
N GLY A 85 5.09 2.04 -25.14
CA GLY A 85 4.70 3.40 -25.31
C GLY A 85 4.69 3.67 -26.82
N ILE A 86 3.69 4.33 -27.34
CA ILE A 86 3.70 4.81 -28.73
C ILE A 86 5.03 5.52 -28.89
N ALA A 87 5.88 4.98 -29.75
CA ALA A 87 7.22 5.51 -29.97
C ALA A 87 7.11 7.01 -30.27
N GLY A 88 7.66 7.85 -29.39
CA GLY A 88 7.61 9.32 -29.52
C GLY A 88 6.62 10.04 -28.60
N SER A 89 5.76 9.37 -27.79
CA SER A 89 4.81 10.06 -26.92
C SER A 89 5.38 10.49 -25.56
N GLY A 90 6.57 10.01 -25.17
CA GLY A 90 7.17 10.29 -23.86
C GLY A 90 6.41 9.71 -22.64
N LEU A 91 5.30 8.98 -22.87
CA LEU A 91 4.48 8.41 -21.81
C LEU A 91 4.99 7.02 -21.40
N SER A 92 5.49 6.92 -20.19
CA SER A 92 5.90 5.66 -19.58
C SER A 92 4.69 4.81 -19.23
N ALA A 93 4.83 3.48 -19.30
CA ALA A 93 3.81 2.52 -18.85
C ALA A 93 3.53 2.61 -17.34
N CYS A 94 4.51 3.04 -16.55
CA CYS A 94 4.43 3.26 -15.10
C CYS A 94 5.03 4.60 -14.74
N GLY A 95 4.64 5.18 -13.59
CA GLY A 95 5.34 6.32 -12.99
C GLY A 95 6.74 5.91 -12.49
N PRO A 96 7.64 6.90 -12.26
CA PRO A 96 8.97 6.62 -11.70
C PRO A 96 8.89 6.15 -10.25
N ALA A 97 9.94 5.44 -9.80
CA ALA A 97 10.01 4.94 -8.44
C ALA A 97 11.41 5.05 -7.83
N VAL A 98 11.47 5.34 -6.53
CA VAL A 98 12.68 5.29 -5.70
C VAL A 98 12.46 4.39 -4.49
N GLY A 99 13.51 3.72 -4.03
CA GLY A 99 13.48 2.86 -2.84
C GLY A 99 14.25 3.51 -1.68
N LEU A 100 13.62 3.64 -0.52
CA LEU A 100 14.20 4.21 0.70
C LEU A 100 14.05 3.24 1.87
N SER A 101 14.95 3.34 2.85
CA SER A 101 14.80 2.63 4.13
C SER A 101 14.13 3.53 5.15
N ALA A 102 13.16 2.98 5.91
CA ALA A 102 12.66 3.63 7.11
C ALA A 102 12.07 2.63 8.10
N ASP A 103 12.32 2.87 9.39
CA ASP A 103 11.60 2.26 10.50
C ASP A 103 10.48 3.21 10.95
N ILE A 104 9.24 2.80 10.75
CA ILE A 104 8.06 3.61 11.12
C ILE A 104 7.88 3.75 12.63
N THR A 105 8.64 3.03 13.45
CA THR A 105 8.63 3.17 14.92
C THR A 105 9.57 4.27 15.42
N ASP A 106 10.39 4.85 14.52
CA ASP A 106 11.32 5.93 14.82
C ASP A 106 10.98 7.22 14.04
N ARG A 107 10.70 8.30 14.78
CA ARG A 107 10.37 9.62 14.18
C ARG A 107 11.49 10.18 13.30
N ALA A 108 12.76 10.01 13.70
CA ALA A 108 13.88 10.52 12.91
C ALA A 108 13.96 9.79 11.56
N SER A 109 13.73 8.49 11.57
CA SER A 109 13.66 7.67 10.35
C SER A 109 12.47 8.06 9.46
N ILE A 110 11.31 8.36 10.05
CA ILE A 110 10.14 8.84 9.30
C ILE A 110 10.43 10.21 8.65
N ARG A 111 11.00 11.16 9.39
CA ARG A 111 11.38 12.47 8.82
C ARG A 111 12.35 12.33 7.66
N ALA A 112 13.38 11.50 7.82
CA ALA A 112 14.31 11.21 6.73
C ALA A 112 13.63 10.60 5.50
N MET A 113 12.62 9.77 5.69
CA MET A 113 11.79 9.22 4.62
C MET A 113 11.00 10.34 3.89
N LEU A 114 10.35 11.24 4.64
CA LEU A 114 9.59 12.36 4.07
C LEU A 114 10.51 13.34 3.33
N ASP A 115 11.68 13.66 3.90
CA ASP A 115 12.69 14.48 3.25
C ASP A 115 13.21 13.80 1.97
N GLY A 116 13.42 12.50 2.00
CA GLY A 116 13.82 11.71 0.84
C GLY A 116 12.77 11.77 -0.30
N ALA A 117 11.49 11.73 0.04
CA ALA A 117 10.42 11.92 -0.94
C ALA A 117 10.42 13.34 -1.52
N ALA A 118 10.62 14.35 -0.68
CA ALA A 118 10.73 15.74 -1.11
C ALA A 118 11.95 15.97 -2.01
N ILE A 119 13.09 15.38 -1.69
CA ILE A 119 14.31 15.47 -2.52
C ILE A 119 14.09 14.79 -3.88
N ALA A 120 13.43 13.63 -3.90
CA ALA A 120 13.24 12.86 -5.12
C ALA A 120 12.19 13.49 -6.07
N TYR A 121 11.09 14.02 -5.52
CA TYR A 121 9.92 14.41 -6.30
C TYR A 121 9.30 15.76 -5.92
N GLY A 122 9.90 16.50 -5.01
CA GLY A 122 9.43 17.82 -4.58
C GLY A 122 8.37 17.80 -3.47
N GLY A 123 7.93 16.63 -3.00
CA GLY A 123 6.92 16.48 -1.96
C GLY A 123 6.21 15.13 -2.04
N PHE A 124 5.05 15.04 -1.40
CA PHE A 124 4.20 13.85 -1.45
C PHE A 124 2.73 14.21 -1.26
N ASP A 125 1.84 13.49 -1.94
CA ASP A 125 0.38 13.70 -1.93
C ASP A 125 -0.35 12.68 -1.07
N SER A 126 0.19 11.46 -0.98
CA SER A 126 -0.46 10.36 -0.28
C SER A 126 0.55 9.43 0.38
N ILE A 127 0.14 8.82 1.49
CA ILE A 127 0.91 7.77 2.16
C ILE A 127 0.04 6.54 2.39
N CYS A 128 0.54 5.38 1.97
CA CYS A 128 -0.02 4.07 2.28
C CYS A 128 0.85 3.39 3.33
N VAL A 129 0.33 3.14 4.54
CA VAL A 129 1.04 2.42 5.58
C VAL A 129 0.61 0.97 5.55
N THR A 130 1.44 0.12 4.94
CA THR A 130 1.20 -1.31 4.79
C THR A 130 2.07 -2.15 5.73
N ALA A 131 3.05 -1.52 6.37
CA ALA A 131 3.90 -2.17 7.36
C ALA A 131 3.08 -2.74 8.51
N GLY A 132 3.41 -3.95 8.92
CA GLY A 132 2.75 -4.62 10.03
C GLY A 132 3.47 -5.90 10.41
N VAL A 133 3.31 -6.29 11.66
CA VAL A 133 3.90 -7.52 12.21
C VAL A 133 2.85 -8.37 12.90
N PHE A 134 3.10 -9.66 12.92
CA PHE A 134 2.27 -10.66 13.61
C PHE A 134 3.13 -11.46 14.59
N ALA A 135 2.77 -11.41 15.87
CA ALA A 135 3.36 -12.23 16.92
C ALA A 135 2.31 -13.18 17.47
N PRO A 136 2.43 -14.51 17.20
CA PRO A 136 1.52 -15.49 17.78
C PRO A 136 1.79 -15.66 19.28
N SER A 137 0.74 -15.96 20.04
CA SER A 137 0.91 -16.52 21.38
C SER A 137 1.42 -17.96 21.32
N ASP A 138 2.06 -18.41 22.39
CA ASP A 138 2.45 -19.80 22.55
C ASP A 138 1.23 -20.72 22.77
N LYS A 139 1.47 -22.03 23.02
CA LYS A 139 0.41 -23.02 23.24
C LYS A 139 -0.42 -22.77 24.50
N SER A 140 0.15 -22.07 25.50
CA SER A 140 -0.55 -21.68 26.73
C SER A 140 -1.39 -20.42 26.58
N GLY A 141 -1.21 -19.67 25.48
CA GLY A 141 -1.82 -18.39 25.22
C GLY A 141 -0.97 -17.20 25.69
N HIS A 142 0.24 -17.46 26.21
CA HIS A 142 1.17 -16.41 26.65
C HIS A 142 1.87 -15.74 25.44
N ILE A 143 2.09 -14.44 25.57
CA ILE A 143 2.90 -13.63 24.65
C ILE A 143 3.96 -12.93 25.50
N PRO A 144 5.27 -13.04 25.18
CA PRO A 144 6.30 -12.27 25.85
C PRO A 144 6.07 -10.75 25.73
N ASP A 145 6.28 -10.00 26.80
CA ASP A 145 6.04 -8.55 26.85
C ASP A 145 6.71 -7.79 25.71
N ALA A 146 7.94 -8.16 25.36
CA ALA A 146 8.66 -7.56 24.23
C ALA A 146 7.95 -7.80 22.89
N ARG A 147 7.33 -8.96 22.70
CA ARG A 147 6.55 -9.29 21.49
C ARG A 147 5.23 -8.53 21.45
N TRP A 148 4.57 -8.39 22.59
CA TRP A 148 3.39 -7.55 22.72
C TRP A 148 3.73 -6.10 22.36
N ALA A 149 4.74 -5.53 23.03
CA ALA A 149 5.18 -4.15 22.80
C ALA A 149 5.58 -3.88 21.36
N SER A 150 6.37 -4.77 20.74
CA SER A 150 6.78 -4.61 19.33
C SER A 150 5.60 -4.70 18.35
N THR A 151 4.59 -5.53 18.65
CA THR A 151 3.37 -5.61 17.82
C THR A 151 2.62 -4.29 17.82
N PHE A 152 2.43 -3.67 19.01
CA PHE A 152 1.79 -2.37 19.12
C PHE A 152 2.67 -1.24 18.57
N ALA A 153 3.98 -1.30 18.78
CA ALA A 153 4.91 -0.30 18.26
C ALA A 153 4.80 -0.18 16.74
N VAL A 154 4.77 -1.30 16.01
CA VAL A 154 4.66 -1.27 14.54
C VAL A 154 3.21 -1.03 14.08
N ASN A 155 2.25 -1.84 14.57
CA ASN A 155 0.89 -1.86 14.00
C ASN A 155 0.04 -0.64 14.37
N VAL A 156 0.34 0.02 15.49
CA VAL A 156 -0.44 1.16 16.01
C VAL A 156 0.40 2.42 16.10
N THR A 157 1.45 2.39 16.95
CA THR A 157 2.27 3.58 17.20
C THR A 157 2.96 4.06 15.92
N GLY A 158 3.55 3.15 15.13
CA GLY A 158 4.20 3.49 13.86
C GLY A 158 3.24 4.13 12.87
N SER A 159 2.02 3.60 12.75
CA SER A 159 0.98 4.20 11.90
C SER A 159 0.61 5.62 12.36
N TYR A 160 0.51 5.84 13.68
CA TYR A 160 0.29 7.16 14.27
C TYR A 160 1.47 8.11 14.01
N LEU A 161 2.72 7.65 14.21
CA LEU A 161 3.91 8.48 14.01
C LEU A 161 4.04 8.94 12.55
N VAL A 162 3.78 8.05 11.58
CA VAL A 162 3.76 8.42 10.16
C VAL A 162 2.68 9.45 9.88
N ALA A 163 1.48 9.28 10.44
CA ALA A 163 0.37 10.22 10.26
C ALA A 163 0.71 11.61 10.83
N ASP A 164 1.29 11.66 12.03
CA ASP A 164 1.62 12.88 12.75
C ASP A 164 2.71 13.69 12.02
N GLU A 165 3.82 13.06 11.61
CA GLU A 165 4.90 13.71 10.89
C GLU A 165 4.46 14.17 9.48
N ALA A 166 3.69 13.35 8.77
CA ALA A 166 3.15 13.73 7.47
C ALA A 166 2.15 14.89 7.59
N ALA A 167 1.28 14.86 8.60
CA ALA A 167 0.31 15.91 8.83
C ALA A 167 0.97 17.26 9.15
N ALA A 168 2.07 17.26 9.92
CA ALA A 168 2.87 18.46 10.17
C ALA A 168 3.35 19.07 8.84
N THR A 169 3.95 18.26 7.96
CA THR A 169 4.43 18.71 6.64
C THR A 169 3.29 19.28 5.77
N TRP A 170 2.17 18.58 5.66
CA TRP A 170 1.03 19.05 4.84
C TRP A 170 0.39 20.33 5.40
N ARG A 171 0.30 20.47 6.73
CA ARG A 171 -0.20 21.70 7.38
C ARG A 171 0.70 22.89 7.13
N ASP A 172 2.00 22.72 7.27
CA ASP A 172 2.99 23.79 7.04
C ASP A 172 2.95 24.29 5.59
N GLN A 173 2.68 23.39 4.65
CA GLN A 173 2.59 23.72 3.21
C GLN A 173 1.18 24.13 2.78
N GLY A 174 0.16 23.99 3.62
CA GLY A 174 -1.24 24.23 3.27
C GLY A 174 -1.78 23.25 2.21
N LEU A 175 -1.18 22.07 2.07
CA LEU A 175 -1.52 21.07 1.07
C LEU A 175 -2.50 20.03 1.60
N LYS A 176 -3.32 19.52 0.69
CA LYS A 176 -4.21 18.38 0.98
C LYS A 176 -3.43 17.07 0.92
N GLY A 177 -3.75 16.16 1.83
CA GLY A 177 -3.15 14.82 1.87
C GLY A 177 -4.16 13.68 1.90
N SER A 178 -3.69 12.47 1.57
CA SER A 178 -4.45 11.25 1.76
C SER A 178 -3.59 10.20 2.48
N LEU A 179 -4.10 9.68 3.59
CA LEU A 179 -3.46 8.63 4.37
C LEU A 179 -4.32 7.36 4.35
N VAL A 180 -3.71 6.24 4.00
CA VAL A 180 -4.39 4.93 3.98
C VAL A 180 -3.63 3.95 4.85
N LEU A 181 -4.26 3.50 5.94
CA LEU A 181 -3.67 2.57 6.90
C LEU A 181 -4.12 1.13 6.61
N THR A 182 -3.25 0.16 6.90
CA THR A 182 -3.61 -1.26 6.85
C THR A 182 -4.15 -1.72 8.19
N THR A 183 -5.44 -1.97 8.24
CA THR A 183 -6.09 -2.60 9.37
C THR A 183 -6.17 -4.13 9.19
N SER A 184 -7.26 -4.78 9.52
CA SER A 184 -7.47 -6.21 9.28
C SER A 184 -8.93 -6.60 9.55
N ALA A 185 -9.43 -7.64 8.91
CA ALA A 185 -10.65 -8.32 9.36
C ALA A 185 -10.52 -8.80 10.82
N ASN A 186 -9.31 -9.10 11.28
CA ASN A 186 -9.03 -9.45 12.67
C ASN A 186 -9.25 -8.29 13.67
N ALA A 187 -9.48 -7.07 13.21
CA ALA A 187 -9.89 -5.97 14.08
C ALA A 187 -11.27 -6.20 14.72
N VAL A 188 -12.09 -7.05 14.11
CA VAL A 188 -13.46 -7.38 14.53
C VAL A 188 -13.70 -8.87 14.74
N VAL A 189 -12.73 -9.72 14.34
CA VAL A 189 -12.77 -11.19 14.51
C VAL A 189 -11.67 -11.62 15.44
N SER A 190 -12.03 -12.22 16.56
CA SER A 190 -11.05 -12.74 17.53
C SER A 190 -10.65 -14.17 17.20
N LYS A 191 -9.35 -14.46 17.23
CA LYS A 191 -8.81 -15.80 16.95
C LYS A 191 -7.86 -16.24 18.06
N ARG A 192 -7.96 -17.52 18.43
CA ARG A 192 -7.00 -18.11 19.37
C ARG A 192 -5.58 -18.06 18.79
N GLY A 193 -4.63 -17.58 19.56
CA GLY A 193 -3.23 -17.46 19.16
C GLY A 193 -2.88 -16.14 18.47
N SER A 194 -3.81 -15.17 18.42
CA SER A 194 -3.63 -13.88 17.74
C SER A 194 -3.82 -12.67 18.66
N LEU A 195 -3.75 -12.86 19.99
CA LEU A 195 -4.15 -11.86 20.97
C LEU A 195 -3.55 -10.48 20.73
N ALA A 196 -2.21 -10.34 20.64
CA ALA A 196 -1.58 -9.04 20.42
C ALA A 196 -1.93 -8.45 19.04
N TYR A 197 -1.95 -9.31 18.01
CA TYR A 197 -2.25 -8.85 16.66
C TYR A 197 -3.70 -8.35 16.52
N ASP A 198 -4.67 -9.15 16.95
CA ASP A 198 -6.09 -8.81 16.83
C ASP A 198 -6.40 -7.52 17.62
N THR A 199 -5.86 -7.40 18.86
CA THR A 199 -6.01 -6.19 19.67
C THR A 199 -5.34 -4.98 19.02
N SER A 200 -4.13 -5.13 18.45
CA SER A 200 -3.47 -4.03 17.75
C SER A 200 -4.23 -3.59 16.49
N LYS A 201 -4.85 -4.52 15.77
CA LYS A 201 -5.64 -4.19 14.57
C LYS A 201 -7.00 -3.57 14.93
N ALA A 202 -7.60 -3.93 16.06
CA ALA A 202 -8.77 -3.23 16.61
C ALA A 202 -8.42 -1.78 16.97
N ALA A 203 -7.28 -1.56 17.62
CA ALA A 203 -6.77 -0.22 17.89
C ALA A 203 -6.48 0.57 16.60
N ALA A 204 -5.87 -0.07 15.58
CA ALA A 204 -5.63 0.56 14.28
C ALA A 204 -6.92 0.94 13.55
N ASN A 205 -7.99 0.13 13.65
CA ASN A 205 -9.31 0.48 13.12
C ASN A 205 -9.87 1.76 13.77
N HIS A 206 -9.72 1.89 15.08
CA HIS A 206 -10.17 3.10 15.77
C HIS A 206 -9.28 4.30 15.44
N LEU A 207 -7.97 4.09 15.36
CA LEU A 207 -6.99 5.13 14.99
C LEU A 207 -7.32 5.78 13.63
N VAL A 208 -7.80 5.02 12.65
CA VAL A 208 -8.24 5.59 11.36
C VAL A 208 -9.34 6.65 11.56
N ARG A 209 -10.30 6.39 12.46
CA ARG A 209 -11.42 7.30 12.73
C ARG A 209 -10.96 8.54 13.49
N GLU A 210 -10.14 8.36 14.54
CA GLU A 210 -9.59 9.46 15.31
C GLU A 210 -8.75 10.40 14.43
N LEU A 211 -7.83 9.83 13.63
CA LEU A 211 -7.01 10.61 12.71
C LEU A 211 -7.87 11.33 11.65
N ALA A 212 -8.94 10.72 11.17
CA ALA A 212 -9.83 11.36 10.21
C ALA A 212 -10.53 12.59 10.81
N VAL A 213 -10.90 12.55 12.08
CA VAL A 213 -11.49 13.69 12.83
C VAL A 213 -10.44 14.77 13.06
N GLU A 214 -9.27 14.40 13.58
CA GLU A 214 -8.21 15.34 13.97
C GLU A 214 -7.55 16.05 12.77
N LEU A 215 -7.47 15.37 11.63
CA LEU A 215 -6.73 15.88 10.46
C LEU A 215 -7.64 16.52 9.40
N ALA A 216 -8.96 16.43 9.55
CA ALA A 216 -9.91 17.11 8.66
C ALA A 216 -9.82 18.63 8.80
N PRO A 217 -10.14 19.42 7.76
CA PRO A 217 -10.58 18.98 6.42
C PRO A 217 -9.40 18.79 5.44
N LEU A 218 -8.17 18.98 5.89
CA LEU A 218 -6.98 19.01 5.04
C LEU A 218 -6.59 17.62 4.56
N ILE A 219 -6.65 16.62 5.45
CA ILE A 219 -6.15 15.27 5.20
C ILE A 219 -7.30 14.26 5.33
N ARG A 220 -7.46 13.41 4.31
CA ARG A 220 -8.35 12.25 4.39
C ARG A 220 -7.61 11.07 4.98
N VAL A 221 -8.22 10.38 5.91
CA VAL A 221 -7.64 9.16 6.51
C VAL A 221 -8.63 8.03 6.37
N ASN A 222 -8.21 6.93 5.74
CA ASN A 222 -9.01 5.73 5.56
C ASN A 222 -8.19 4.48 5.87
N GLY A 223 -8.83 3.34 5.94
CA GLY A 223 -8.19 2.05 6.16
C GLY A 223 -8.59 1.01 5.12
N VAL A 224 -7.70 0.06 4.89
CA VAL A 224 -8.00 -1.18 4.18
C VAL A 224 -7.93 -2.32 5.18
N ALA A 225 -8.94 -3.19 5.20
CA ALA A 225 -9.03 -4.33 6.11
C ALA A 225 -8.92 -5.65 5.33
N PRO A 226 -7.71 -6.18 5.12
CA PRO A 226 -7.51 -7.51 4.56
C PRO A 226 -8.02 -8.62 5.48
N ALA A 227 -8.46 -9.75 4.91
CA ALA A 227 -8.44 -11.02 5.60
C ALA A 227 -7.07 -11.70 5.42
N THR A 228 -7.02 -13.02 5.37
CA THR A 228 -5.72 -13.72 5.29
C THR A 228 -5.17 -13.70 3.86
N VAL A 229 -4.16 -12.89 3.61
CA VAL A 229 -3.38 -12.85 2.37
C VAL A 229 -2.08 -13.63 2.60
N VAL A 230 -1.96 -14.80 2.00
CA VAL A 230 -0.79 -15.69 2.17
C VAL A 230 0.27 -15.40 1.13
N GLN A 231 -0.15 -15.21 -0.12
CA GLN A 231 0.72 -15.06 -1.27
C GLN A 231 1.62 -13.80 -1.16
N GLY A 232 2.91 -13.97 -1.40
CA GLY A 232 3.87 -12.86 -1.45
C GLY A 232 4.14 -12.17 -0.11
N SER A 233 3.51 -12.60 0.97
CA SER A 233 3.62 -11.98 2.29
C SER A 233 4.83 -12.50 3.08
N SER A 234 5.67 -11.59 3.56
CA SER A 234 6.77 -11.92 4.48
C SER A 234 6.29 -12.50 5.82
N MET A 235 5.01 -12.30 6.15
CA MET A 235 4.39 -12.91 7.33
C MET A 235 4.15 -14.42 7.18
N PHE A 236 4.26 -14.98 5.98
CA PHE A 236 4.08 -16.39 5.68
C PHE A 236 5.32 -17.03 5.07
N PRO A 237 6.46 -17.05 5.79
CA PRO A 237 7.62 -17.82 5.35
C PRO A 237 7.25 -19.29 5.28
N ARG A 238 8.04 -20.09 4.53
CA ARG A 238 7.77 -21.51 4.26
C ARG A 238 7.43 -22.30 5.52
N GLU A 239 8.22 -22.14 6.58
CA GLU A 239 8.05 -22.87 7.84
C GLU A 239 6.69 -22.58 8.48
N ARG A 240 6.23 -21.33 8.40
CA ARG A 240 4.90 -20.93 8.91
C ARG A 240 3.78 -21.47 8.04
N VAL A 241 3.97 -21.55 6.73
CA VAL A 241 3.00 -22.17 5.81
C VAL A 241 2.83 -23.64 6.17
N ILE A 242 3.94 -24.39 6.28
CA ILE A 242 3.95 -25.81 6.69
C ILE A 242 3.28 -25.99 8.06
N GLY A 243 3.67 -25.20 9.06
CA GLY A 243 3.08 -25.24 10.39
C GLY A 243 1.58 -24.95 10.39
N SER A 244 1.11 -24.07 9.49
CA SER A 244 -0.32 -23.78 9.32
C SER A 244 -1.05 -24.96 8.66
N LEU A 245 -0.49 -25.56 7.61
CA LEU A 245 -1.05 -26.74 6.96
C LEU A 245 -1.20 -27.89 7.96
N ALA A 246 -0.14 -28.18 8.74
CA ALA A 246 -0.17 -29.19 9.80
C ALA A 246 -1.25 -28.89 10.86
N LYS A 247 -1.33 -27.62 11.33
CA LYS A 247 -2.34 -27.18 12.31
C LYS A 247 -3.76 -27.42 11.84
N TYR A 248 -4.03 -27.26 10.55
CA TYR A 248 -5.35 -27.41 9.97
C TYR A 248 -5.62 -28.81 9.40
N GLY A 249 -4.70 -29.75 9.57
CA GLY A 249 -4.84 -31.13 9.06
C GLY A 249 -4.84 -31.22 7.54
N LEU A 250 -4.23 -30.26 6.86
CA LEU A 250 -4.12 -30.25 5.41
C LEU A 250 -2.90 -31.10 4.97
N PRO A 251 -3.01 -31.86 3.88
CA PRO A 251 -1.89 -32.64 3.38
C PRO A 251 -0.75 -31.74 2.91
N TYR A 252 0.49 -32.13 3.21
CA TYR A 252 1.70 -31.49 2.69
C TYR A 252 2.86 -32.47 2.70
N ALA A 253 3.83 -32.24 1.80
CA ALA A 253 5.13 -32.89 1.86
C ALA A 253 6.22 -31.81 1.93
N GLU A 254 7.26 -32.05 2.74
CA GLU A 254 8.36 -31.09 2.87
C GLU A 254 9.15 -30.88 1.57
N SER A 255 9.06 -31.83 0.64
CA SER A 255 9.67 -31.75 -0.69
C SER A 255 8.88 -30.90 -1.70
N GLU A 256 7.63 -30.52 -1.40
CA GLU A 256 6.81 -29.71 -2.32
C GLU A 256 7.36 -28.29 -2.40
N GLU A 257 7.22 -27.68 -3.57
CA GLU A 257 7.60 -26.29 -3.78
C GLU A 257 6.76 -25.34 -2.90
N THR A 258 7.39 -24.28 -2.39
CA THR A 258 6.74 -23.29 -1.52
C THR A 258 5.48 -22.69 -2.15
N ALA A 259 5.48 -22.44 -3.47
CA ALA A 259 4.34 -21.89 -4.18
C ALA A 259 3.11 -22.81 -4.10
N VAL A 260 3.30 -24.13 -4.19
CA VAL A 260 2.22 -25.13 -4.07
C VAL A 260 1.62 -25.14 -2.65
N LEU A 261 2.48 -25.11 -1.62
CA LEU A 261 2.06 -25.06 -0.23
C LEU A 261 1.29 -23.76 0.09
N VAL A 262 1.78 -22.64 -0.41
CA VAL A 262 1.13 -21.31 -0.30
C VAL A 262 -0.24 -21.33 -0.97
N ALA A 263 -0.35 -21.85 -2.18
CA ALA A 263 -1.64 -21.93 -2.88
C ALA A 263 -2.65 -22.79 -2.13
N ARG A 264 -2.21 -23.93 -1.59
CA ARG A 264 -3.06 -24.83 -0.78
C ARG A 264 -3.57 -24.13 0.48
N LEU A 265 -2.71 -23.43 1.19
CA LEU A 265 -3.09 -22.68 2.39
C LEU A 265 -4.02 -21.49 2.04
N ALA A 266 -3.75 -20.79 0.94
CA ALA A 266 -4.61 -19.70 0.47
C ALA A 266 -6.01 -20.20 0.11
N GLN A 267 -6.13 -21.35 -0.55
CA GLN A 267 -7.41 -21.99 -0.86
C GLN A 267 -8.18 -22.38 0.39
N TYR A 268 -7.51 -22.92 1.41
CA TYR A 268 -8.13 -23.24 2.70
C TYR A 268 -8.77 -21.99 3.36
N TYR A 269 -8.09 -20.85 3.31
CA TYR A 269 -8.68 -19.61 3.82
C TYR A 269 -9.82 -19.09 2.94
N ALA A 270 -9.73 -19.27 1.62
CA ALA A 270 -10.78 -18.89 0.67
C ALA A 270 -12.11 -19.59 0.96
N GLU A 271 -12.08 -20.88 1.34
CA GLU A 271 -13.31 -21.65 1.67
C GLU A 271 -14.10 -21.05 2.84
N ARG A 272 -13.50 -20.20 3.64
CA ARG A 272 -14.16 -19.50 4.76
C ARG A 272 -14.81 -18.18 4.36
N THR A 273 -14.61 -17.74 3.14
CA THR A 273 -15.18 -16.49 2.59
C THR A 273 -16.36 -16.78 1.67
N LEU A 274 -17.19 -15.79 1.39
CA LEU A 274 -18.31 -15.93 0.47
C LEU A 274 -17.88 -16.04 -0.99
N THR A 275 -16.76 -15.38 -1.36
CA THR A 275 -16.25 -15.44 -2.74
C THR A 275 -15.59 -16.76 -3.09
N LYS A 276 -15.23 -17.59 -2.11
CA LYS A 276 -14.55 -18.89 -2.29
C LYS A 276 -13.26 -18.84 -3.12
N SER A 277 -12.69 -17.65 -3.25
CA SER A 277 -11.46 -17.41 -4.00
C SER A 277 -10.36 -16.90 -3.08
N PRO A 278 -9.09 -17.32 -3.27
CA PRO A 278 -7.96 -16.79 -2.52
C PRO A 278 -7.86 -15.27 -2.66
N ILE A 279 -7.68 -14.60 -1.54
CA ILE A 279 -7.45 -13.16 -1.53
C ILE A 279 -5.97 -12.90 -1.79
N THR A 280 -5.69 -12.07 -2.77
CA THR A 280 -4.34 -11.77 -3.25
C THR A 280 -3.89 -10.37 -2.83
N PRO A 281 -2.57 -10.08 -2.86
CA PRO A 281 -2.07 -8.71 -2.71
C PRO A 281 -2.65 -7.74 -3.74
N ALA A 282 -2.94 -8.21 -4.96
CA ALA A 282 -3.53 -7.39 -6.03
C ALA A 282 -4.95 -6.92 -5.68
N ASP A 283 -5.77 -7.77 -5.04
CA ASP A 283 -7.10 -7.38 -4.59
C ASP A 283 -7.02 -6.24 -3.57
N GLN A 284 -6.03 -6.30 -2.67
CA GLN A 284 -5.80 -5.24 -1.70
C GLN A 284 -5.33 -3.95 -2.39
N ALA A 285 -4.42 -4.06 -3.34
CA ALA A 285 -3.86 -2.91 -4.05
C ALA A 285 -4.92 -2.08 -4.79
N GLU A 286 -5.99 -2.70 -5.30
CA GLU A 286 -7.13 -1.99 -5.87
C GLU A 286 -7.84 -1.11 -4.84
N ALA A 287 -8.01 -1.57 -3.60
CA ALA A 287 -8.61 -0.76 -2.54
C ALA A 287 -7.76 0.47 -2.19
N TYR A 288 -6.42 0.30 -2.13
CA TYR A 288 -5.51 1.44 -1.95
C TYR A 288 -5.63 2.43 -3.10
N PHE A 289 -5.67 1.95 -4.34
CA PHE A 289 -5.87 2.80 -5.51
C PHE A 289 -7.14 3.66 -5.41
N LEU A 290 -8.26 3.04 -5.04
CA LEU A 290 -9.53 3.76 -4.87
C LEU A 290 -9.47 4.82 -3.77
N LEU A 291 -8.80 4.54 -2.64
CA LEU A 291 -8.72 5.43 -1.49
C LEU A 291 -7.70 6.56 -1.67
N VAL A 292 -6.60 6.31 -2.38
CA VAL A 292 -5.58 7.32 -2.74
C VAL A 292 -6.13 8.27 -3.79
N GLY A 293 -6.79 7.74 -4.80
CA GLY A 293 -7.31 8.50 -5.95
C GLY A 293 -8.44 9.48 -5.63
N GLY A 294 -8.80 10.26 -6.63
CA GLY A 294 -9.85 11.28 -6.55
C GLY A 294 -11.28 10.73 -6.53
N ARG A 295 -11.48 9.45 -6.88
CA ARG A 295 -12.82 8.83 -7.00
C ARG A 295 -13.61 8.85 -5.69
N LEU A 296 -12.92 8.60 -4.57
CA LEU A 296 -13.49 8.63 -3.23
C LEU A 296 -13.09 9.89 -2.44
N SER A 297 -13.06 11.04 -3.11
CA SER A 297 -12.59 12.33 -2.53
C SER A 297 -13.41 12.81 -1.33
N LYS A 298 -14.61 12.30 -1.11
CA LYS A 298 -15.50 12.59 0.04
C LYS A 298 -15.49 11.50 1.10
N THR A 299 -14.63 10.48 0.96
CA THR A 299 -14.52 9.38 1.91
C THR A 299 -13.35 9.62 2.86
N THR A 300 -13.64 9.68 4.17
CA THR A 300 -12.66 9.74 5.26
C THR A 300 -13.21 9.03 6.48
N GLY A 301 -12.35 8.49 7.34
CA GLY A 301 -12.74 7.72 8.53
C GLY A 301 -13.32 6.34 8.25
N GLN A 302 -13.22 5.85 7.00
CA GLN A 302 -13.82 4.58 6.60
C GLN A 302 -12.79 3.46 6.53
N ILE A 303 -13.27 2.24 6.79
CA ILE A 303 -12.50 1.02 6.64
C ILE A 303 -13.09 0.22 5.48
N LEU A 304 -12.33 0.07 4.41
CA LEU A 304 -12.73 -0.73 3.25
C LEU A 304 -12.27 -2.18 3.47
N ALA A 305 -13.25 -3.06 3.70
CA ALA A 305 -12.97 -4.49 3.84
C ALA A 305 -12.70 -5.11 2.46
N VAL A 306 -11.56 -5.80 2.34
CA VAL A 306 -11.19 -6.62 1.17
C VAL A 306 -10.87 -8.01 1.69
N ASP A 307 -11.89 -8.71 2.11
CA ASP A 307 -11.83 -9.94 2.91
C ASP A 307 -12.56 -11.13 2.26
N GLY A 308 -13.00 -10.96 1.03
CA GLY A 308 -13.76 -11.98 0.29
C GLY A 308 -15.15 -12.24 0.86
N GLY A 309 -15.66 -11.34 1.71
CA GLY A 309 -16.90 -11.55 2.44
C GLY A 309 -16.71 -12.59 3.54
N LEU A 310 -15.85 -12.30 4.51
CA LEU A 310 -15.67 -13.12 5.72
C LEU A 310 -16.87 -12.86 6.66
N PRO A 311 -17.83 -13.81 6.81
CA PRO A 311 -19.08 -13.54 7.54
C PRO A 311 -18.87 -13.13 9.00
N GLU A 312 -17.83 -13.70 9.65
CA GLU A 312 -17.49 -13.38 11.04
C GLU A 312 -16.99 -11.93 11.20
N ALA A 313 -16.56 -11.29 10.11
CA ALA A 313 -16.09 -9.90 10.11
C ALA A 313 -17.17 -8.88 9.75
N PHE A 314 -18.39 -9.30 9.46
CA PHE A 314 -19.48 -8.37 9.17
C PHE A 314 -19.79 -7.54 10.42
N LEU A 315 -19.63 -6.24 10.30
CA LEU A 315 -19.99 -5.30 11.36
C LEU A 315 -21.53 -5.26 11.51
N ARG A 316 -21.97 -5.38 12.75
CA ARG A 316 -23.39 -5.22 13.14
C ARG A 316 -23.63 -3.82 13.66
#